data_4f66b2c1ea1cea709560278039517bee
#
_entry.id   4f66b2c1ea1cea709560278039517bee
#
_cell.length_a   1.000
_cell.length_b   1.000
_cell.length_c   1.000
_cell.angle_alpha   90.00
_cell.angle_beta   90.00
_cell.angle_gamma   90.00
#
_symmetry.space_group_name_H-M   'P 1'
#
loop_
_entity.id
_entity.type
_entity.pdbx_description
1 polymer ?
#
loop_
_entity_poly.entity_id
_entity_poly.type
_entity_poly.pdbx_seq_one_letter_code
_entity_poly.pdbx_strand_id
1 'polypeptide(L)'
;VSIQRNLNSDIMMQLDQCLGYGAGHREAAAAVERSARWGLPCREAYQPGAAGNLLFGIVQGVTYPDLREQSARALMDIGFEGYAIGGLAVGEPKHVMLRCLRRLDPILPQAKPRYLMGVGTPLDILHSIECGVDMFDCVLPTRNARNGTLYTSQGKINIKRKEYAEDDGPLDPQCSCYTCRTFSRAYLRHLYVSKELLAFRLNSLHNLTYFLDLVRGARRAVLDGCFAAYKARFEAIYPDEDALFDKQEKRSSPCPVTTSPAGRTLCTGSAT
;
A
#
# COMPACT_ATOMS: atom_id res chain seq x y z
N VAL A 1 -2.56 23.34 5.10
CA VAL A 1 -3.96 23.45 4.63
C VAL A 1 -4.12 24.57 3.62
N SER A 2 -3.71 25.83 3.93
CA SER A 2 -3.91 26.99 3.04
C SER A 2 -3.33 26.81 1.63
N ILE A 3 -2.12 26.24 1.49
CA ILE A 3 -1.52 25.94 0.18
C ILE A 3 -2.36 24.91 -0.58
N GLN A 4 -2.77 23.83 0.07
CA GLN A 4 -3.58 22.78 -0.55
C GLN A 4 -4.96 23.33 -0.98
N ARG A 5 -5.54 24.22 -0.19
CA ARG A 5 -6.77 24.94 -0.56
C ARG A 5 -6.57 25.81 -1.80
N ASN A 6 -5.46 26.56 -1.89
CA ASN A 6 -5.16 27.41 -3.04
C ASN A 6 -4.92 26.58 -4.32
N LEU A 7 -4.44 25.35 -4.18
CA LEU A 7 -4.31 24.37 -5.27
C LEU A 7 -5.65 23.70 -5.61
N ASN A 8 -6.72 23.99 -4.86
CA ASN A 8 -8.03 23.37 -4.97
C ASN A 8 -7.99 21.84 -4.92
N SER A 9 -7.20 21.29 -3.98
CA SER A 9 -7.08 19.84 -3.79
C SER A 9 -8.42 19.26 -3.32
N ASP A 10 -8.88 18.17 -3.92
CA ASP A 10 -10.12 17.48 -3.52
C ASP A 10 -9.99 16.91 -2.11
N ILE A 11 -8.81 16.35 -1.79
CA ILE A 11 -8.46 15.86 -0.48
C ILE A 11 -7.19 16.56 0.01
N MET A 12 -7.31 17.25 1.14
CA MET A 12 -6.21 17.89 1.83
C MET A 12 -5.74 17.00 2.96
N MET A 13 -4.44 17.04 3.26
CA MET A 13 -3.82 16.27 4.33
C MET A 13 -3.38 17.20 5.46
N GLN A 14 -3.54 16.77 6.72
CA GLN A 14 -2.91 17.48 7.82
C GLN A 14 -1.38 17.43 7.70
N LEU A 15 -0.69 18.30 8.42
CA LEU A 15 0.76 18.20 8.63
C LEU A 15 1.04 17.10 9.67
N ASP A 16 2.01 16.25 9.39
CA ASP A 16 2.41 15.13 10.24
C ASP A 16 3.93 14.97 10.30
N GLN A 17 4.40 14.15 11.22
CA GLN A 17 5.78 13.67 11.24
C GLN A 17 5.82 12.18 11.03
N CYS A 18 6.27 11.77 9.85
CA CYS A 18 6.54 10.39 9.52
C CYS A 18 7.94 9.99 9.97
N LEU A 19 8.04 8.83 10.64
CA LEU A 19 9.31 8.21 11.00
C LEU A 19 9.46 6.87 10.24
N GLY A 20 10.72 6.51 9.92
CA GLY A 20 11.04 5.25 9.28
C GLY A 20 10.92 4.05 10.23
N TYR A 21 10.83 2.85 9.63
CA TYR A 21 10.90 1.60 10.37
C TYR A 21 12.22 1.48 11.15
N GLY A 22 12.13 1.09 12.42
CA GLY A 22 13.29 1.02 13.33
C GLY A 22 13.47 2.22 14.25
N ALA A 23 12.68 3.29 14.09
CA ALA A 23 12.63 4.37 15.07
C ALA A 23 12.21 3.85 16.46
N GLY A 24 12.87 4.33 17.52
CA GLY A 24 12.59 3.89 18.88
C GLY A 24 11.21 4.33 19.38
N HIS A 25 10.62 3.58 20.31
CA HIS A 25 9.26 3.83 20.85
C HIS A 25 9.12 5.28 21.40
N ARG A 26 10.12 5.77 22.14
CA ARG A 26 10.10 7.14 22.70
C ARG A 26 10.07 8.22 21.62
N GLU A 27 10.86 8.03 20.55
CA GLU A 27 10.88 8.93 19.40
C GLU A 27 9.56 8.88 18.62
N ALA A 28 9.02 7.68 18.41
CA ALA A 28 7.73 7.47 17.79
C ALA A 28 6.59 8.11 18.59
N ALA A 29 6.60 8.01 19.92
CA ALA A 29 5.62 8.66 20.79
C ALA A 29 5.66 10.18 20.63
N ALA A 30 6.86 10.79 20.64
CA ALA A 30 7.02 12.24 20.46
C ALA A 30 6.54 12.70 19.06
N ALA A 31 6.72 11.88 18.02
CA ALA A 31 6.21 12.16 16.67
C ALA A 31 4.67 12.08 16.60
N VAL A 32 4.06 11.10 17.28
CA VAL A 32 2.60 10.97 17.41
C VAL A 32 2.01 12.19 18.09
N GLU A 33 2.53 12.59 19.24
CA GLU A 33 2.09 13.79 19.97
C GLU A 33 2.21 15.07 19.13
N ARG A 34 3.32 15.19 18.37
CA ARG A 34 3.55 16.34 17.49
C ARG A 34 2.56 16.37 16.35
N SER A 35 2.32 15.23 15.71
CA SER A 35 1.36 15.10 14.60
C SER A 35 -0.07 15.40 15.06
N ALA A 36 -0.48 14.90 16.22
CA ALA A 36 -1.78 15.22 16.82
C ALA A 36 -1.92 16.71 17.13
N ARG A 37 -0.89 17.32 17.74
CA ARG A 37 -0.87 18.76 18.03
C ARG A 37 -0.94 19.62 16.77
N TRP A 38 -0.33 19.21 15.65
CA TRP A 38 -0.45 19.89 14.36
C TRP A 38 -1.79 19.66 13.67
N GLY A 39 -2.49 18.57 14.00
CA GLY A 39 -3.81 18.27 13.48
C GLY A 39 -4.85 19.33 13.84
N LEU A 40 -4.83 19.84 15.06
CA LEU A 40 -5.81 20.83 15.53
C LEU A 40 -5.75 22.13 14.71
N PRO A 41 -4.61 22.85 14.58
CA PRO A 41 -4.57 24.05 13.72
C PRO A 41 -4.81 23.74 12.23
N CYS A 42 -4.53 22.53 11.76
CA CYS A 42 -4.93 22.13 10.40
C CYS A 42 -6.45 22.05 10.27
N ARG A 43 -7.14 21.52 11.29
CA ARG A 43 -8.61 21.47 11.36
C ARG A 43 -9.22 22.86 11.46
N GLU A 44 -8.67 23.74 12.30
CA GLU A 44 -9.13 25.12 12.46
C GLU A 44 -8.97 25.94 11.17
N ALA A 45 -7.86 25.72 10.44
CA ALA A 45 -7.59 26.41 9.17
C ALA A 45 -8.41 25.83 7.98
N TYR A 46 -9.04 24.65 8.18
CA TYR A 46 -9.84 24.01 7.14
C TYR A 46 -11.18 24.70 6.97
N GLN A 47 -11.46 25.05 5.74
CA GLN A 47 -12.77 25.54 5.29
C GLN A 47 -13.16 24.72 4.08
N PRO A 48 -14.27 23.98 4.11
CA PRO A 48 -14.72 23.26 2.94
C PRO A 48 -14.97 24.24 1.80
N GLY A 49 -14.36 23.99 0.64
CA GLY A 49 -14.61 24.77 -0.57
C GLY A 49 -16.00 24.50 -1.13
N ALA A 50 -16.42 25.28 -2.12
CA ALA A 50 -17.69 25.10 -2.82
C ALA A 50 -17.87 23.70 -3.45
N ALA A 51 -16.76 23.03 -3.76
CA ALA A 51 -16.72 21.67 -4.30
C ALA A 51 -16.79 20.56 -3.22
N GLY A 52 -16.84 20.90 -1.91
CA GLY A 52 -16.87 19.92 -0.84
C GLY A 52 -15.53 19.18 -0.62
N ASN A 53 -14.41 19.89 -0.72
CA ASN A 53 -13.08 19.33 -0.43
C ASN A 53 -13.04 18.68 0.96
N LEU A 54 -12.21 17.65 1.12
CA LEU A 54 -12.06 16.90 2.37
C LEU A 54 -10.72 17.21 3.04
N LEU A 55 -10.64 17.10 4.37
CA LEU A 55 -9.39 17.13 5.13
C LEU A 55 -9.20 15.80 5.85
N PHE A 56 -8.08 15.12 5.62
CA PHE A 56 -7.76 13.84 6.26
C PHE A 56 -6.72 14.04 7.37
N GLY A 57 -6.97 13.36 8.50
CA GLY A 57 -5.99 13.16 9.57
C GLY A 57 -5.04 12.02 9.20
N ILE A 58 -3.77 12.10 9.62
CA ILE A 58 -2.76 11.06 9.32
C ILE A 58 -2.36 10.33 10.60
N VAL A 59 -2.77 9.07 10.72
CA VAL A 59 -2.41 8.19 11.83
C VAL A 59 -0.95 7.79 11.72
N GLN A 60 -0.16 8.09 12.76
CA GLN A 60 1.25 7.75 12.89
C GLN A 60 1.49 6.74 14.02
N GLY A 61 2.74 6.34 14.29
CA GLY A 61 3.11 5.43 15.39
C GLY A 61 4.05 4.30 14.99
N VAL A 62 4.70 4.43 13.81
CA VAL A 62 5.62 3.41 13.26
C VAL A 62 4.91 2.03 13.25
N THR A 63 5.45 1.02 13.91
CA THR A 63 4.84 -0.30 14.03
C THR A 63 4.40 -0.64 15.45
N TYR A 64 4.32 0.36 16.34
CA TYR A 64 3.91 0.20 17.74
C TYR A 64 2.39 0.27 17.86
N PRO A 65 1.71 -0.81 18.27
CA PRO A 65 0.24 -0.87 18.28
C PRO A 65 -0.41 0.14 19.23
N ASP A 66 0.20 0.37 20.40
CA ASP A 66 -0.25 1.36 21.39
C ASP A 66 -0.20 2.78 20.85
N LEU A 67 0.89 3.15 20.16
CA LEU A 67 1.06 4.47 19.56
C LEU A 67 0.13 4.68 18.36
N ARG A 68 -0.11 3.63 17.55
CA ARG A 68 -1.10 3.66 16.47
C ARG A 68 -2.51 3.92 17.00
N GLU A 69 -2.89 3.24 18.06
CA GLU A 69 -4.19 3.44 18.71
C GLU A 69 -4.29 4.84 19.32
N GLN A 70 -3.26 5.29 20.04
CA GLN A 70 -3.19 6.66 20.60
C GLN A 70 -3.36 7.73 19.51
N SER A 71 -2.62 7.59 18.41
CA SER A 71 -2.71 8.50 17.27
C SER A 71 -4.11 8.52 16.66
N ALA A 72 -4.70 7.35 16.41
CA ALA A 72 -6.03 7.24 15.83
C ALA A 72 -7.08 7.92 16.72
N ARG A 73 -7.09 7.65 18.02
CA ARG A 73 -8.02 8.24 18.97
C ARG A 73 -7.89 9.77 19.04
N ALA A 74 -6.67 10.29 19.17
CA ALA A 74 -6.42 11.72 19.20
C ALA A 74 -6.92 12.45 17.93
N LEU A 75 -6.75 11.82 16.76
CA LEU A 75 -7.25 12.39 15.51
C LEU A 75 -8.78 12.27 15.39
N MET A 76 -9.38 11.22 15.93
CA MET A 76 -10.85 11.08 15.96
C MET A 76 -11.49 12.13 16.87
N ASP A 77 -10.85 12.49 17.98
CA ASP A 77 -11.33 13.54 18.90
C ASP A 77 -11.28 14.92 18.21
N ILE A 78 -10.28 15.20 17.35
CA ILE A 78 -10.22 16.41 16.53
C ILE A 78 -11.30 16.40 15.44
N GLY A 79 -11.56 15.24 14.83
CA GLY A 79 -12.58 15.03 13.81
C GLY A 79 -12.16 15.46 12.40
N PHE A 80 -11.93 14.49 11.53
CA PHE A 80 -11.57 14.65 10.13
C PHE A 80 -12.62 14.00 9.22
N GLU A 81 -12.66 14.40 7.93
CA GLU A 81 -13.54 13.82 6.92
C GLU A 81 -13.10 12.39 6.52
N GLY A 82 -11.81 12.07 6.68
CA GLY A 82 -11.23 10.75 6.46
C GLY A 82 -9.93 10.57 7.25
N TYR A 83 -9.39 9.37 7.24
CA TYR A 83 -8.17 9.02 7.98
C TYR A 83 -7.16 8.32 7.06
N ALA A 84 -5.98 8.93 6.95
CA ALA A 84 -4.85 8.28 6.30
C ALA A 84 -4.04 7.47 7.33
N ILE A 85 -3.44 6.39 6.88
CA ILE A 85 -2.54 5.54 7.63
C ILE A 85 -1.14 5.78 7.07
N GLY A 86 -0.38 6.64 7.75
CA GLY A 86 0.99 7.00 7.40
C GLY A 86 2.03 6.19 8.17
N GLY A 87 3.32 6.34 7.81
CA GLY A 87 4.44 5.68 8.49
C GLY A 87 4.42 4.16 8.38
N LEU A 88 3.82 3.62 7.32
CA LEU A 88 3.92 2.24 6.84
C LEU A 88 4.45 2.25 5.41
N ALA A 89 4.89 1.10 4.89
CA ALA A 89 5.62 0.97 3.62
C ALA A 89 6.94 1.77 3.59
N VAL A 90 7.58 1.94 4.74
CA VAL A 90 8.85 2.67 4.93
C VAL A 90 9.99 1.75 5.39
N GLY A 91 9.92 0.46 5.06
CA GLY A 91 10.97 -0.55 5.30
C GLY A 91 10.59 -1.70 6.21
N GLU A 92 9.40 -1.69 6.81
CA GLU A 92 8.91 -2.82 7.61
C GLU A 92 8.53 -4.02 6.72
N PRO A 93 8.58 -5.25 7.27
CA PRO A 93 8.05 -6.45 6.62
C PRO A 93 6.53 -6.33 6.39
N LYS A 94 6.02 -6.92 5.30
CA LYS A 94 4.60 -6.85 4.93
C LYS A 94 3.65 -7.33 6.04
N HIS A 95 3.99 -8.45 6.71
CA HIS A 95 3.18 -8.97 7.81
C HIS A 95 3.07 -8.01 9.00
N VAL A 96 4.10 -7.18 9.23
CA VAL A 96 4.08 -6.13 10.27
C VAL A 96 3.11 -5.02 9.86
N MET A 97 3.17 -4.58 8.60
CA MET A 97 2.22 -3.61 8.05
C MET A 97 0.76 -4.10 8.21
N LEU A 98 0.45 -5.33 7.77
CA LEU A 98 -0.90 -5.88 7.87
C LEU A 98 -1.37 -6.05 9.33
N ARG A 99 -0.48 -6.40 10.24
CA ARG A 99 -0.80 -6.44 11.67
C ARG A 99 -1.22 -5.06 12.20
N CYS A 100 -0.53 -4.00 11.77
CA CYS A 100 -0.92 -2.63 12.11
C CYS A 100 -2.30 -2.27 11.54
N LEU A 101 -2.59 -2.65 10.29
CA LEU A 101 -3.88 -2.40 9.65
C LEU A 101 -5.02 -3.13 10.37
N ARG A 102 -4.86 -4.43 10.64
CA ARG A 102 -5.85 -5.23 11.41
C ARG A 102 -6.12 -4.66 12.80
N ARG A 103 -5.12 -4.04 13.42
CA ARG A 103 -5.29 -3.37 14.72
C ARG A 103 -6.07 -2.06 14.60
N LEU A 104 -5.89 -1.32 13.51
CA LEU A 104 -6.57 -0.04 13.28
C LEU A 104 -8.01 -0.21 12.77
N ASP A 105 -8.31 -1.30 12.08
CA ASP A 105 -9.63 -1.54 11.47
C ASP A 105 -10.80 -1.38 12.47
N PRO A 106 -10.82 -2.01 13.66
CA PRO A 106 -11.90 -1.84 14.64
C PRO A 106 -11.90 -0.46 15.34
N ILE A 107 -10.83 0.33 15.20
CA ILE A 107 -10.67 1.62 15.88
C ILE A 107 -11.16 2.77 15.00
N LEU A 108 -10.77 2.77 13.72
CA LEU A 108 -11.11 3.83 12.78
C LEU A 108 -12.59 3.77 12.37
N PRO A 109 -13.27 4.92 12.21
CA PRO A 109 -14.68 4.97 11.84
C PRO A 109 -14.95 4.26 10.50
N GLN A 110 -15.91 3.33 10.48
CA GLN A 110 -16.29 2.60 9.27
C GLN A 110 -16.98 3.48 8.22
N ALA A 111 -17.64 4.55 8.66
CA ALA A 111 -18.36 5.48 7.77
C ALA A 111 -17.45 6.55 7.13
N LYS A 112 -16.14 6.52 7.38
CA LYS A 112 -15.18 7.49 6.85
C LYS A 112 -14.12 6.81 6.00
N PRO A 113 -13.69 7.42 4.87
CA PRO A 113 -12.67 6.84 4.01
C PRO A 113 -11.34 6.68 4.74
N ARG A 114 -10.66 5.57 4.44
CA ARG A 114 -9.37 5.16 4.99
C ARG A 114 -8.36 5.07 3.87
N TYR A 115 -7.27 5.80 3.98
CA TYR A 115 -6.25 5.92 2.96
C TYR A 115 -4.91 5.36 3.44
N LEU A 116 -4.43 4.27 2.84
CA LEU A 116 -3.10 3.73 3.12
C LEU A 116 -2.08 4.36 2.16
N MET A 117 -1.14 5.12 2.71
CA MET A 117 -0.18 5.91 1.96
C MET A 117 1.00 5.04 1.45
N GLY A 118 1.36 5.23 0.19
CA GLY A 118 2.58 4.66 -0.40
C GLY A 118 2.53 3.17 -0.75
N VAL A 119 1.37 2.52 -0.71
CA VAL A 119 1.19 1.06 -0.93
C VAL A 119 0.43 0.79 -2.23
N GLY A 120 0.74 -0.23 -3.01
CA GLY A 120 1.76 -1.28 -2.93
C GLY A 120 1.68 -2.18 -4.15
N THR A 121 2.09 -3.46 -3.99
CA THR A 121 1.87 -4.49 -5.03
C THR A 121 0.37 -4.86 -5.14
N PRO A 122 -0.04 -5.62 -6.19
CA PRO A 122 -1.43 -6.08 -6.29
C PRO A 122 -1.94 -6.80 -5.03
N LEU A 123 -1.15 -7.67 -4.43
CA LEU A 123 -1.53 -8.39 -3.21
C LEU A 123 -1.52 -7.48 -1.98
N ASP A 124 -0.56 -6.56 -1.86
CA ASP A 124 -0.55 -5.60 -0.74
C ASP A 124 -1.85 -4.77 -0.72
N ILE A 125 -2.32 -4.33 -1.89
CA ILE A 125 -3.59 -3.60 -2.05
C ILE A 125 -4.77 -4.47 -1.62
N LEU A 126 -4.86 -5.71 -2.10
CA LEU A 126 -5.99 -6.60 -1.79
C LEU A 126 -6.03 -7.00 -0.31
N HIS A 127 -4.87 -7.31 0.30
CA HIS A 127 -4.78 -7.60 1.72
C HIS A 127 -5.13 -6.37 2.58
N SER A 128 -4.78 -5.17 2.11
CA SER A 128 -5.13 -3.93 2.81
C SER A 128 -6.62 -3.60 2.71
N ILE A 129 -7.26 -3.88 1.56
CA ILE A 129 -8.73 -3.77 1.40
C ILE A 129 -9.44 -4.71 2.37
N GLU A 130 -8.95 -5.94 2.56
CA GLU A 130 -9.47 -6.88 3.58
C GLU A 130 -9.38 -6.32 5.00
N CYS A 131 -8.42 -5.43 5.26
CA CYS A 131 -8.26 -4.71 6.53
C CYS A 131 -9.01 -3.35 6.55
N GLY A 132 -9.99 -3.15 5.66
CA GLY A 132 -10.85 -1.97 5.65
C GLY A 132 -10.24 -0.70 5.05
N VAL A 133 -9.21 -0.82 4.21
CA VAL A 133 -8.62 0.33 3.49
C VAL A 133 -9.37 0.58 2.18
N ASP A 134 -9.66 1.85 1.89
CA ASP A 134 -10.44 2.28 0.72
C ASP A 134 -9.59 2.91 -0.39
N MET A 135 -8.48 3.56 -0.03
CA MET A 135 -7.71 4.41 -0.94
C MET A 135 -6.21 4.12 -0.85
N PHE A 136 -5.53 4.29 -1.98
CA PHE A 136 -4.10 4.00 -2.13
C PHE A 136 -3.44 5.02 -3.06
N ASP A 137 -2.16 5.29 -2.83
CA ASP A 137 -1.24 5.82 -3.82
C ASP A 137 -0.03 4.91 -3.92
N CYS A 138 0.57 4.79 -5.10
CA CYS A 138 1.76 3.99 -5.25
C CYS A 138 2.59 4.40 -6.49
N VAL A 139 3.89 4.45 -6.33
CA VAL A 139 4.82 4.68 -7.45
C VAL A 139 5.10 3.42 -8.28
N LEU A 140 4.77 2.22 -7.77
CA LEU A 140 5.15 0.95 -8.39
C LEU A 140 4.64 0.80 -9.83
N PRO A 141 3.41 1.16 -10.18
CA PRO A 141 2.93 1.00 -11.55
C PRO A 141 3.85 1.68 -12.57
N THR A 142 4.20 2.93 -12.33
CA THR A 142 5.05 3.72 -13.24
C THR A 142 6.53 3.43 -13.08
N ARG A 143 7.03 3.22 -11.85
CA ARG A 143 8.43 2.87 -11.58
C ARG A 143 8.79 1.52 -12.20
N ASN A 144 7.95 0.50 -12.01
CA ASN A 144 8.16 -0.82 -12.58
C ASN A 144 8.07 -0.82 -14.10
N ALA A 145 7.14 -0.05 -14.68
CA ALA A 145 7.03 0.14 -16.11
C ALA A 145 8.32 0.71 -16.72
N ARG A 146 8.91 1.72 -16.08
CA ARG A 146 10.20 2.29 -16.50
C ARG A 146 11.36 1.29 -16.36
N ASN A 147 11.24 0.34 -15.44
CA ASN A 147 12.22 -0.74 -15.26
C ASN A 147 11.94 -1.97 -16.15
N GLY A 148 10.90 -1.93 -16.98
CA GLY A 148 10.51 -2.99 -17.90
C GLY A 148 9.69 -4.11 -17.24
N THR A 149 9.26 -3.95 -15.99
CA THR A 149 8.38 -4.90 -15.30
C THR A 149 6.93 -4.49 -15.48
N LEU A 150 6.11 -5.40 -16.03
CA LEU A 150 4.71 -5.18 -16.36
C LEU A 150 3.84 -6.23 -15.65
N TYR A 151 2.67 -5.80 -15.19
CA TYR A 151 1.71 -6.64 -14.51
C TYR A 151 0.65 -7.11 -15.51
N THR A 152 0.37 -8.42 -15.51
CA THR A 152 -0.61 -9.01 -16.42
C THR A 152 -1.56 -9.94 -15.68
N SER A 153 -2.63 -10.35 -16.34
CA SER A 153 -3.56 -11.36 -15.83
C SER A 153 -2.92 -12.74 -15.59
N GLN A 154 -1.68 -12.93 -16.04
CA GLN A 154 -0.91 -14.17 -15.89
C GLN A 154 0.33 -14.01 -14.97
N GLY A 155 0.47 -12.86 -14.33
CA GLY A 155 1.59 -12.54 -13.46
C GLY A 155 2.48 -11.43 -14.01
N LYS A 156 3.65 -11.26 -13.39
CA LYS A 156 4.63 -10.25 -13.82
C LYS A 156 5.44 -10.73 -15.00
N ILE A 157 5.63 -9.86 -15.98
CA ILE A 157 6.57 -10.07 -17.08
C ILE A 157 7.64 -9.00 -17.08
N ASN A 158 8.82 -9.34 -17.63
CA ASN A 158 9.86 -8.35 -17.90
C ASN A 158 10.05 -8.23 -19.40
N ILE A 159 9.65 -7.09 -19.97
CA ILE A 159 9.64 -6.88 -21.41
C ILE A 159 11.03 -6.95 -22.07
N LYS A 160 12.11 -6.90 -21.28
CA LYS A 160 13.49 -7.03 -21.77
C LYS A 160 13.83 -8.45 -22.26
N ARG A 161 13.09 -9.46 -21.78
CA ARG A 161 13.41 -10.87 -22.07
C ARG A 161 13.42 -11.16 -23.55
N LYS A 162 14.38 -12.01 -23.99
CA LYS A 162 14.58 -12.36 -25.39
C LYS A 162 13.38 -13.09 -25.99
N GLU A 163 12.62 -13.81 -25.17
CA GLU A 163 11.41 -14.54 -25.58
C GLU A 163 10.35 -13.66 -26.25
N TYR A 164 10.34 -12.34 -25.93
CA TYR A 164 9.40 -11.39 -26.54
C TYR A 164 9.92 -10.72 -27.82
N ALA A 165 11.07 -11.14 -28.35
CA ALA A 165 11.67 -10.49 -29.53
C ALA A 165 10.83 -10.62 -30.79
N GLU A 166 10.11 -11.72 -30.91
CA GLU A 166 9.27 -12.07 -32.06
C GLU A 166 7.82 -12.38 -31.65
N ASP A 167 7.41 -11.91 -30.44
CA ASP A 167 6.07 -12.16 -29.91
C ASP A 167 5.12 -11.04 -30.37
N ASP A 168 4.28 -11.37 -31.35
CA ASP A 168 3.27 -10.46 -31.91
C ASP A 168 2.01 -10.31 -31.05
N GLY A 169 1.93 -11.03 -29.94
CA GLY A 169 0.81 -10.93 -29.01
C GLY A 169 0.82 -9.63 -28.18
N PRO A 170 -0.33 -9.24 -27.61
CA PRO A 170 -0.43 -8.09 -26.72
C PRO A 170 0.29 -8.36 -25.39
N LEU A 171 0.60 -7.29 -24.60
CA LEU A 171 1.17 -7.47 -23.26
C LEU A 171 0.29 -8.37 -22.39
N ASP A 172 -1.00 -8.13 -22.39
CA ASP A 172 -1.99 -8.93 -21.69
C ASP A 172 -3.23 -9.09 -22.57
N PRO A 173 -3.58 -10.33 -22.97
CA PRO A 173 -4.76 -10.60 -23.80
C PRO A 173 -6.10 -10.20 -23.14
N GLN A 174 -6.14 -10.11 -21.80
CA GLN A 174 -7.34 -9.72 -21.06
C GLN A 174 -7.42 -8.19 -20.80
N CYS A 175 -6.38 -7.44 -21.19
CA CYS A 175 -6.30 -5.99 -20.94
C CYS A 175 -6.82 -5.21 -22.16
N SER A 176 -7.77 -4.30 -21.93
CA SER A 176 -8.33 -3.45 -22.98
C SER A 176 -7.66 -2.09 -23.12
N CYS A 177 -6.49 -1.85 -22.47
CA CYS A 177 -5.80 -0.57 -22.56
C CYS A 177 -5.30 -0.29 -23.99
N TYR A 178 -5.01 1.00 -24.28
CA TYR A 178 -4.48 1.41 -25.58
C TYR A 178 -3.24 0.63 -25.99
N THR A 179 -2.31 0.39 -25.05
CA THR A 179 -1.08 -0.35 -25.32
C THR A 179 -1.38 -1.78 -25.80
N CYS A 180 -2.22 -2.53 -25.09
CA CYS A 180 -2.54 -3.92 -25.43
C CYS A 180 -3.35 -4.07 -26.72
N ARG A 181 -4.20 -3.09 -27.05
CA ARG A 181 -5.00 -3.13 -28.28
C ARG A 181 -4.23 -2.74 -29.54
N THR A 182 -3.08 -2.07 -29.37
CA THR A 182 -2.41 -1.42 -30.51
C THR A 182 -1.02 -2.01 -30.79
N PHE A 183 -0.31 -2.51 -29.77
CA PHE A 183 1.10 -2.86 -29.88
C PHE A 183 1.36 -4.28 -29.39
N SER A 184 2.28 -4.97 -30.09
CA SER A 184 2.78 -6.29 -29.73
C SER A 184 3.86 -6.21 -28.65
N ARG A 185 4.12 -7.34 -27.97
CA ARG A 185 5.26 -7.48 -27.06
C ARG A 185 6.59 -7.28 -27.78
N ALA A 186 6.72 -7.77 -29.01
CA ALA A 186 7.91 -7.57 -29.83
C ALA A 186 8.20 -6.09 -30.04
N TYR A 187 7.20 -5.31 -30.44
CA TYR A 187 7.34 -3.87 -30.64
C TYR A 187 7.71 -3.11 -29.36
N LEU A 188 7.02 -3.42 -28.27
CA LEU A 188 7.28 -2.79 -26.97
C LEU A 188 8.67 -3.13 -26.44
N ARG A 189 9.12 -4.38 -26.63
CA ARG A 189 10.48 -4.79 -26.33
C ARG A 189 11.49 -4.04 -27.19
N HIS A 190 11.27 -3.93 -28.50
CA HIS A 190 12.11 -3.16 -29.39
C HIS A 190 12.30 -1.72 -28.89
N LEU A 191 11.21 -1.01 -28.65
CA LEU A 191 11.25 0.34 -28.10
C LEU A 191 12.02 0.41 -26.77
N TYR A 192 11.80 -0.56 -25.89
CA TYR A 192 12.46 -0.58 -24.59
C TYR A 192 13.98 -0.78 -24.70
N VAL A 193 14.42 -1.74 -25.51
CA VAL A 193 15.85 -2.05 -25.72
C VAL A 193 16.55 -0.90 -26.43
N SER A 194 15.88 -0.25 -27.37
CA SER A 194 16.35 0.95 -28.07
C SER A 194 16.30 2.22 -27.22
N LYS A 195 15.83 2.12 -25.97
CA LYS A 195 15.72 3.25 -25.01
C LYS A 195 14.81 4.39 -25.49
N GLU A 196 13.81 4.08 -26.30
CA GLU A 196 12.82 5.04 -26.77
C GLU A 196 11.91 5.49 -25.64
N LEU A 197 11.65 6.79 -25.50
CA LEU A 197 10.77 7.34 -24.46
C LEU A 197 9.34 6.81 -24.55
N LEU A 198 8.90 6.48 -25.76
CA LEU A 198 7.57 5.90 -26.00
C LEU A 198 7.36 4.59 -25.26
N ALA A 199 8.41 3.77 -25.10
CA ALA A 199 8.34 2.53 -24.30
C ALA A 199 7.86 2.80 -22.87
N PHE A 200 8.43 3.80 -22.20
CA PHE A 200 8.09 4.14 -20.82
C PHE A 200 6.65 4.64 -20.69
N ARG A 201 6.18 5.41 -21.68
CA ARG A 201 4.79 5.89 -21.73
C ARG A 201 3.81 4.73 -21.90
N LEU A 202 4.02 3.88 -22.91
CA LEU A 202 3.12 2.75 -23.21
C LEU A 202 3.07 1.73 -22.07
N ASN A 203 4.23 1.39 -21.52
CA ASN A 203 4.35 0.49 -20.38
C ASN A 203 3.67 1.06 -19.12
N SER A 204 3.84 2.36 -18.85
CA SER A 204 3.20 3.02 -17.71
C SER A 204 1.67 3.06 -17.87
N LEU A 205 1.18 3.35 -19.08
CA LEU A 205 -0.24 3.35 -19.38
C LEU A 205 -0.86 1.97 -19.14
N HIS A 206 -0.18 0.90 -19.57
CA HIS A 206 -0.62 -0.47 -19.30
C HIS A 206 -0.67 -0.77 -17.81
N ASN A 207 0.42 -0.54 -17.08
CA ASN A 207 0.47 -0.82 -15.65
C ASN A 207 -0.57 0.00 -14.85
N LEU A 208 -0.75 1.28 -15.19
CA LEU A 208 -1.78 2.10 -14.55
C LEU A 208 -3.18 1.54 -14.79
N THR A 209 -3.49 1.13 -16.02
CA THR A 209 -4.77 0.49 -16.34
C THR A 209 -4.95 -0.78 -15.51
N TYR A 210 -3.93 -1.64 -15.44
CA TYR A 210 -3.98 -2.86 -14.66
C TYR A 210 -4.32 -2.61 -13.19
N PHE A 211 -3.64 -1.65 -12.54
CA PHE A 211 -3.88 -1.33 -11.13
C PHE A 211 -5.26 -0.68 -10.90
N LEU A 212 -5.70 0.18 -11.81
CA LEU A 212 -7.05 0.75 -11.73
C LEU A 212 -8.13 -0.31 -11.89
N ASP A 213 -7.96 -1.25 -12.81
CA ASP A 213 -8.92 -2.34 -13.02
C ASP A 213 -8.93 -3.33 -11.85
N LEU A 214 -7.76 -3.60 -11.23
CA LEU A 214 -7.65 -4.36 -9.98
C LEU A 214 -8.49 -3.71 -8.87
N VAL A 215 -8.32 -2.40 -8.63
CA VAL A 215 -9.06 -1.72 -7.55
C VAL A 215 -10.56 -1.61 -7.88
N ARG A 216 -10.93 -1.34 -9.13
CA ARG A 216 -12.34 -1.34 -9.58
C ARG A 216 -13.00 -2.71 -9.42
N GLY A 217 -12.27 -3.78 -9.78
CA GLY A 217 -12.72 -5.15 -9.60
C GLY A 217 -12.87 -5.52 -8.11
N ALA A 218 -11.90 -5.12 -7.28
CA ALA A 218 -11.97 -5.32 -5.83
C ALA A 218 -13.20 -4.62 -5.22
N ARG A 219 -13.43 -3.33 -5.60
CA ARG A 219 -14.61 -2.58 -5.16
C ARG A 219 -15.91 -3.29 -5.54
N ARG A 220 -16.03 -3.77 -6.78
CA ARG A 220 -17.21 -4.52 -7.22
C ARG A 220 -17.37 -5.81 -6.40
N ALA A 221 -16.29 -6.58 -6.22
CA ALA A 221 -16.32 -7.82 -5.46
C ALA A 221 -16.71 -7.62 -3.99
N VAL A 222 -16.33 -6.49 -3.37
CA VAL A 222 -16.81 -6.10 -2.03
C VAL A 222 -18.32 -5.86 -2.04
N LEU A 223 -18.83 -5.08 -3.00
CA LEU A 223 -20.26 -4.78 -3.12
C LEU A 223 -21.10 -6.03 -3.40
N ASP A 224 -20.57 -6.97 -4.17
CA ASP A 224 -21.23 -8.23 -4.53
C ASP A 224 -21.03 -9.33 -3.48
N GLY A 225 -20.32 -9.08 -2.38
CA GLY A 225 -20.05 -10.04 -1.29
C GLY A 225 -19.11 -11.20 -1.68
N CYS A 226 -18.33 -11.07 -2.76
CA CYS A 226 -17.45 -12.13 -3.27
C CYS A 226 -15.94 -11.76 -3.24
N PHE A 227 -15.55 -10.80 -2.39
CA PHE A 227 -14.17 -10.30 -2.33
C PHE A 227 -13.12 -11.38 -2.04
N ALA A 228 -13.42 -12.36 -1.17
CA ALA A 228 -12.50 -13.44 -0.86
C ALA A 228 -12.14 -14.27 -2.11
N ALA A 229 -13.13 -14.60 -2.95
CA ALA A 229 -12.89 -15.31 -4.21
C ALA A 229 -12.12 -14.44 -5.23
N TYR A 230 -12.40 -13.13 -5.26
CA TYR A 230 -11.65 -12.20 -6.09
C TYR A 230 -10.17 -12.15 -5.66
N LYS A 231 -9.87 -11.99 -4.38
CA LYS A 231 -8.51 -11.96 -3.83
C LYS A 231 -7.76 -13.27 -4.12
N ALA A 232 -8.38 -14.43 -3.89
CA ALA A 232 -7.78 -15.74 -4.12
C ALA A 232 -7.28 -15.94 -5.57
N ARG A 233 -7.94 -15.34 -6.57
CA ARG A 233 -7.46 -15.37 -7.96
C ARG A 233 -6.10 -14.67 -8.11
N PHE A 234 -5.88 -13.55 -7.42
CA PHE A 234 -4.59 -12.83 -7.46
C PHE A 234 -3.51 -13.54 -6.65
N GLU A 235 -3.87 -14.16 -5.52
CA GLU A 235 -2.96 -15.01 -4.75
C GLU A 235 -2.42 -16.18 -5.60
N ALA A 236 -3.27 -16.77 -6.44
CA ALA A 236 -2.85 -17.80 -7.40
C ALA A 236 -1.93 -17.26 -8.53
N ILE A 237 -2.10 -16.01 -8.94
CA ILE A 237 -1.28 -15.36 -9.98
C ILE A 237 0.09 -14.90 -9.44
N TYR A 238 0.17 -14.53 -8.15
CA TYR A 238 1.39 -14.00 -7.51
C TYR A 238 1.84 -14.82 -6.29
N PRO A 239 2.01 -16.16 -6.40
CA PRO A 239 2.27 -17.04 -5.25
C PRO A 239 3.57 -16.73 -4.50
N ASP A 240 4.59 -16.20 -5.19
CA ASP A 240 5.89 -15.90 -4.58
C ASP A 240 5.85 -14.72 -3.62
N GLU A 241 4.88 -13.81 -3.77
CA GLU A 241 4.69 -12.67 -2.86
C GLU A 241 4.15 -13.14 -1.51
N ASP A 242 3.25 -14.12 -1.50
CA ASP A 242 2.68 -14.71 -0.28
C ASP A 242 3.65 -15.66 0.42
N ALA A 243 4.42 -16.45 -0.32
CA ALA A 243 5.43 -17.35 0.27
C ALA A 243 6.51 -16.60 1.05
N LEU A 244 6.88 -15.41 0.62
CA LEU A 244 7.80 -14.52 1.35
C LEU A 244 7.14 -13.96 2.62
N PHE A 245 5.85 -13.69 2.56
CA PHE A 245 5.05 -13.20 3.67
C PHE A 245 4.96 -14.23 4.80
N ASP A 246 4.55 -15.46 4.51
CA ASP A 246 4.43 -16.57 5.46
C ASP A 246 5.75 -16.94 6.14
N LYS A 247 6.86 -16.90 5.40
CA LYS A 247 8.19 -17.18 5.96
C LYS A 247 8.62 -16.11 6.98
N GLN A 248 8.24 -14.86 6.78
CA GLN A 248 8.55 -13.78 7.71
C GLN A 248 7.67 -13.83 8.96
N GLU A 249 6.40 -14.18 8.82
CA GLU A 249 5.48 -14.33 9.96
C GLU A 249 5.90 -15.49 10.88
N LYS A 250 6.33 -16.63 10.34
CA LYS A 250 6.87 -17.75 11.09
C LYS A 250 8.19 -17.43 11.81
N ARG A 251 9.03 -16.53 11.27
CA ARG A 251 10.28 -16.10 11.92
C ARG A 251 10.06 -15.07 13.02
N SER A 252 8.96 -14.33 13.00
CA SER A 252 8.62 -13.29 13.98
C SER A 252 7.77 -13.79 15.15
N SER A 253 7.32 -15.05 15.14
CA SER A 253 6.70 -15.67 16.29
C SER A 253 7.73 -15.79 17.42
N PRO A 254 7.49 -15.26 18.62
CA PRO A 254 8.42 -15.42 19.73
C PRO A 254 8.58 -16.90 20.04
N CYS A 255 9.84 -17.35 20.16
CA CYS A 255 10.19 -18.67 20.63
C CYS A 255 9.42 -18.95 21.94
N PRO A 256 8.75 -20.10 22.10
CA PRO A 256 8.07 -20.40 23.34
C PRO A 256 9.09 -20.41 24.48
N VAL A 257 8.93 -19.49 25.42
CA VAL A 257 9.74 -19.46 26.64
C VAL A 257 9.31 -20.65 27.47
N THR A 258 10.08 -21.72 27.41
CA THR A 258 9.95 -22.85 28.33
C THR A 258 10.51 -22.43 29.69
N THR A 259 9.64 -22.09 30.62
CA THR A 259 9.99 -21.91 32.02
C THR A 259 10.28 -23.28 32.63
N SER A 260 11.53 -23.56 32.92
CA SER A 260 11.92 -24.71 33.78
C SER A 260 11.51 -24.40 35.22
N PRO A 261 11.05 -25.41 36.00
CA PRO A 261 10.68 -25.22 37.41
C PRO A 261 11.84 -24.86 38.34
N ALA A 262 13.06 -24.70 37.84
CA ALA A 262 14.29 -24.45 38.62
C ALA A 262 14.97 -23.11 38.31
N GLY A 263 14.25 -22.04 37.96
CA GLY A 263 14.73 -20.64 38.06
C GLY A 263 16.09 -20.33 37.38
N ARG A 264 16.50 -21.02 36.30
CA ARG A 264 17.67 -20.64 35.49
C ARG A 264 17.28 -20.59 34.00
N THR A 265 17.42 -19.41 33.42
CA THR A 265 17.28 -19.20 32.00
C THR A 265 18.50 -19.72 31.26
N LEU A 266 18.34 -20.76 30.45
CA LEU A 266 19.38 -21.24 29.53
C LEU A 266 18.93 -20.95 28.10
N CYS A 267 19.63 -20.04 27.43
CA CYS A 267 19.55 -19.87 25.98
C CYS A 267 20.44 -20.98 25.35
N THR A 268 19.84 -21.96 24.70
CA THR A 268 20.57 -22.88 23.83
C THR A 268 20.46 -22.37 22.39
N GLY A 269 21.50 -21.67 21.92
CA GLY A 269 21.77 -21.48 20.52
C GLY A 269 22.41 -22.74 19.96
N SER A 270 21.81 -23.36 18.95
CA SER A 270 22.49 -24.32 18.10
C SER A 270 22.88 -23.64 16.81
N ALA A 271 24.19 -23.43 16.65
CA ALA A 271 24.81 -23.18 15.36
C ALA A 271 24.96 -24.51 14.63
N THR A 272 24.47 -24.61 13.42
CA THR A 272 25.12 -25.23 12.23
C THR A 272 24.31 -24.78 11.02
#